data_ffd849e0cc3a2ed5357604bc61993344
#
_entry.id   ffd849e0cc3a2ed5357604bc61993344
#
_cell.length_a   1.000
_cell.length_b   1.000
_cell.length_c   1.000
_cell.angle_alpha   90.00
_cell.angle_beta   90.00
_cell.angle_gamma   90.00
#
_symmetry.space_group_name_H-M   'P 1'
#
loop_
_entity.id
_entity.type
_entity.pdbx_description
1 polymer ?
#
loop_
_entity_poly.entity_id
_entity_poly.type
_entity_poly.pdbx_seq_one_letter_code
_entity_poly.pdbx_strand_id
1 'polypeptide(L)'
;MTEVLTSRQNPTIQRVRRLLSSRKAREQEGLFAADGTKLLQEAVKWWPGLKTVLHTPDIDPDVPGTVEKVCISRELMEYVSPMEAPQGALFVCALPEKKTLTARPGMVLLDGIQDPGNLGTILRTADAMEVPVVLLEGCADPYSHKVVRASMGAVFRTVPQQSTWQEVQEACQKAGVPVAVTALSAKAKDIRQADLSQMAVVIGSEGQGVRQEILQSAQAELIIPMNEKCESLNAAVAATIVLWEMKK
;
A
#
# COMPACT_ATOMS: atom_id res chain seq x y z
N MET A 1 0.82 -38.86 -5.20
CA MET A 1 1.25 -38.19 -3.94
C MET A 1 2.00 -36.94 -4.36
N THR A 2 1.58 -35.77 -3.91
CA THR A 2 2.29 -34.53 -4.19
C THR A 2 3.62 -34.53 -3.45
N GLU A 3 4.73 -34.34 -4.14
CA GLU A 3 6.07 -34.30 -3.54
C GLU A 3 6.13 -33.11 -2.56
N VAL A 4 6.54 -33.37 -1.31
CA VAL A 4 6.68 -32.36 -0.27
C VAL A 4 8.11 -31.85 -0.25
N LEU A 5 8.29 -30.58 -0.57
CA LEU A 5 9.59 -29.92 -0.56
C LEU A 5 10.06 -29.65 0.88
N THR A 6 11.30 -30.05 1.20
CA THR A 6 11.89 -29.90 2.53
C THR A 6 13.21 -29.09 2.54
N SER A 7 13.82 -28.89 1.37
CA SER A 7 15.13 -28.27 1.26
C SER A 7 15.08 -26.75 1.36
N ARG A 8 15.81 -26.19 2.34
CA ARG A 8 16.03 -24.73 2.47
C ARG A 8 16.84 -24.14 1.32
N GLN A 9 17.61 -24.96 0.59
CA GLN A 9 18.45 -24.54 -0.53
C GLN A 9 17.68 -24.53 -1.86
N ASN A 10 16.44 -24.97 -1.87
CA ASN A 10 15.63 -24.95 -3.10
C ASN A 10 15.51 -23.52 -3.65
N PRO A 11 15.71 -23.30 -4.96
CA PRO A 11 15.68 -21.96 -5.59
C PRO A 11 14.37 -21.20 -5.34
N THR A 12 13.21 -21.87 -5.37
CA THR A 12 11.90 -21.26 -5.09
C THR A 12 11.84 -20.72 -3.67
N ILE A 13 12.32 -21.48 -2.69
CA ILE A 13 12.37 -21.09 -1.28
C ILE A 13 13.26 -19.87 -1.09
N GLN A 14 14.45 -19.87 -1.66
CA GLN A 14 15.38 -18.77 -1.57
C GLN A 14 14.83 -17.50 -2.26
N ARG A 15 14.14 -17.67 -3.38
CA ARG A 15 13.47 -16.59 -4.10
C ARG A 15 12.38 -15.96 -3.24
N VAL A 16 11.46 -16.73 -2.69
CA VAL A 16 10.36 -16.22 -1.84
C VAL A 16 10.90 -15.45 -0.65
N ARG A 17 11.95 -15.97 0.02
CA ARG A 17 12.59 -15.24 1.13
C ARG A 17 13.17 -13.89 0.71
N ARG A 18 13.81 -13.80 -0.46
CA ARG A 18 14.31 -12.53 -0.99
C ARG A 18 13.17 -11.56 -1.29
N LEU A 19 12.08 -12.02 -1.89
CA LEU A 19 10.91 -11.20 -2.18
C LEU A 19 10.24 -10.67 -0.90
N LEU A 20 10.18 -11.46 0.16
CA LEU A 20 9.64 -11.03 1.46
C LEU A 20 10.50 -9.95 2.13
N SER A 21 11.82 -10.02 1.99
CA SER A 21 12.76 -9.18 2.75
C SER A 21 13.29 -7.96 1.98
N SER A 22 13.32 -7.99 0.63
CA SER A 22 14.05 -6.99 -0.16
C SER A 22 13.18 -6.30 -1.21
N ARG A 23 13.01 -4.96 -1.07
CA ARG A 23 12.38 -4.11 -2.08
C ARG A 23 13.10 -4.22 -3.42
N LYS A 24 14.43 -4.16 -3.42
CA LYS A 24 15.25 -4.27 -4.63
C LYS A 24 14.99 -5.59 -5.38
N ALA A 25 14.84 -6.70 -4.64
CA ALA A 25 14.52 -7.99 -5.28
C ALA A 25 13.14 -7.97 -5.92
N ARG A 26 12.14 -7.39 -5.25
CA ARG A 26 10.79 -7.23 -5.82
C ARG A 26 10.78 -6.43 -7.11
N GLU A 27 11.47 -5.29 -7.11
CA GLU A 27 11.57 -4.41 -8.28
C GLU A 27 12.32 -5.09 -9.45
N GLN A 28 13.44 -5.78 -9.17
CA GLN A 28 14.23 -6.48 -10.18
C GLN A 28 13.49 -7.67 -10.80
N GLU A 29 12.75 -8.42 -10.00
CA GLU A 29 12.03 -9.60 -10.47
C GLU A 29 10.62 -9.26 -10.98
N GLY A 30 10.12 -8.06 -10.71
CA GLY A 30 8.74 -7.67 -11.02
C GLY A 30 7.71 -8.47 -10.21
N LEU A 31 8.10 -8.96 -9.02
CA LEU A 31 7.30 -9.86 -8.19
C LEU A 31 7.29 -9.40 -6.73
N PHE A 32 6.26 -9.79 -6.01
CA PHE A 32 6.23 -9.70 -4.54
C PHE A 32 5.66 -10.97 -3.93
N ALA A 33 5.93 -11.17 -2.64
CA ALA A 33 5.41 -12.30 -1.89
C ALA A 33 4.65 -11.83 -0.65
N ALA A 34 3.63 -12.57 -0.28
CA ALA A 34 2.84 -12.34 0.92
C ALA A 34 2.47 -13.66 1.60
N ASP A 35 2.03 -13.55 2.87
CA ASP A 35 1.73 -14.65 3.76
C ASP A 35 0.28 -14.59 4.23
N GLY A 36 -0.36 -15.73 4.32
CA GLY A 36 -1.66 -15.90 4.96
C GLY A 36 -2.77 -16.35 4.04
N THR A 37 -3.59 -17.27 4.54
CA THR A 37 -4.69 -17.89 3.79
C THR A 37 -5.78 -16.89 3.41
N LYS A 38 -6.12 -15.95 4.30
CA LYS A 38 -7.09 -14.89 4.00
C LYS A 38 -6.60 -13.94 2.92
N LEU A 39 -5.32 -13.55 2.96
CA LEU A 39 -4.72 -12.70 1.93
C LEU A 39 -4.60 -13.43 0.59
N LEU A 40 -4.34 -14.73 0.60
CA LEU A 40 -4.37 -15.55 -0.61
C LEU A 40 -5.77 -15.54 -1.25
N GLN A 41 -6.84 -15.68 -0.46
CA GLN A 41 -8.21 -15.60 -0.96
C GLN A 41 -8.52 -14.24 -1.62
N GLU A 42 -8.06 -13.14 -1.01
CA GLU A 42 -8.17 -11.80 -1.61
C GLU A 42 -7.38 -11.70 -2.92
N ALA A 43 -6.14 -12.23 -2.95
CA ALA A 43 -5.32 -12.24 -4.16
C ALA A 43 -5.94 -13.08 -5.29
N VAL A 44 -6.49 -14.25 -4.98
CA VAL A 44 -7.21 -15.10 -5.95
C VAL A 44 -8.38 -14.34 -6.58
N LYS A 45 -9.12 -13.59 -5.77
CA LYS A 45 -10.32 -12.89 -6.21
C LYS A 45 -10.02 -11.63 -7.03
N TRP A 46 -8.96 -10.89 -6.68
CA TRP A 46 -8.77 -9.53 -7.16
C TRP A 46 -7.46 -9.30 -7.91
N TRP A 47 -6.49 -10.24 -7.82
CA TRP A 47 -5.16 -10.02 -8.39
C TRP A 47 -4.84 -10.99 -9.52
N PRO A 48 -4.93 -10.58 -10.77
CA PRO A 48 -4.69 -11.46 -11.92
C PRO A 48 -3.22 -11.93 -12.04
N GLY A 49 -2.34 -11.29 -11.30
CA GLY A 49 -0.90 -11.57 -11.29
C GLY A 49 -0.45 -12.67 -10.35
N LEU A 50 -1.33 -13.46 -9.73
CA LEU A 50 -0.96 -14.59 -8.87
C LEU A 50 -0.22 -15.66 -9.69
N LYS A 51 0.98 -16.06 -9.24
CA LYS A 51 1.89 -16.96 -9.98
C LYS A 51 2.11 -18.30 -9.29
N THR A 52 2.45 -18.28 -7.99
CA THR A 52 2.86 -19.47 -7.24
C THR A 52 2.28 -19.41 -5.85
N VAL A 53 1.80 -20.53 -5.33
CA VAL A 53 1.39 -20.69 -3.94
C VAL A 53 2.20 -21.81 -3.31
N LEU A 54 2.88 -21.49 -2.21
CA LEU A 54 3.53 -22.48 -1.34
C LEU A 54 2.55 -22.78 -0.21
N HIS A 55 2.29 -24.06 0.04
CA HIS A 55 1.34 -24.47 1.07
C HIS A 55 1.84 -25.68 1.86
N THR A 56 1.37 -25.81 3.09
CA THR A 56 1.61 -27.01 3.90
C THR A 56 0.67 -28.16 3.48
N PRO A 57 0.97 -29.43 3.79
CA PRO A 57 0.16 -30.58 3.37
C PRO A 57 -1.29 -30.57 3.85
N ASP A 58 -1.58 -29.85 4.93
CA ASP A 58 -2.92 -29.68 5.50
C ASP A 58 -3.76 -28.57 4.85
N ILE A 59 -3.17 -27.82 3.94
CA ILE A 59 -3.84 -26.77 3.16
C ILE A 59 -3.94 -27.21 1.71
N ASP A 60 -5.15 -27.23 1.15
CA ASP A 60 -5.35 -27.33 -0.29
C ASP A 60 -5.83 -25.97 -0.82
N PRO A 61 -4.96 -25.16 -1.42
CA PRO A 61 -5.33 -23.84 -1.88
C PRO A 61 -6.25 -23.95 -3.11
N ASP A 62 -7.43 -23.34 -3.01
CA ASP A 62 -8.34 -23.16 -4.14
C ASP A 62 -7.85 -21.98 -5.00
N VAL A 63 -7.10 -22.31 -6.05
CA VAL A 63 -6.50 -21.35 -6.97
C VAL A 63 -6.67 -21.79 -8.42
N PRO A 64 -6.68 -20.85 -9.38
CA PRO A 64 -6.77 -21.17 -10.80
C PRO A 64 -5.69 -22.18 -11.25
N GLY A 65 -6.00 -23.05 -12.20
CA GLY A 65 -5.06 -24.08 -12.72
C GLY A 65 -3.80 -23.53 -13.38
N THR A 66 -3.75 -22.22 -13.66
CA THR A 66 -2.55 -21.52 -14.15
C THR A 66 -1.56 -21.14 -13.06
N VAL A 67 -1.96 -21.27 -11.79
CA VAL A 67 -1.12 -20.96 -10.62
C VAL A 67 -0.37 -22.20 -10.19
N GLU A 68 0.94 -22.08 -10.07
CA GLU A 68 1.80 -23.16 -9.58
C GLU A 68 1.54 -23.42 -8.09
N LYS A 69 1.28 -24.68 -7.72
CA LYS A 69 1.15 -25.12 -6.32
C LYS A 69 2.41 -25.88 -5.92
N VAL A 70 3.04 -25.46 -4.83
CA VAL A 70 4.24 -26.09 -4.26
C VAL A 70 3.96 -26.52 -2.83
N CYS A 71 3.87 -27.82 -2.59
CA CYS A 71 3.70 -28.35 -1.25
C CYS A 71 5.04 -28.33 -0.51
N ILE A 72 5.09 -27.72 0.68
CA ILE A 72 6.30 -27.61 1.50
C ILE A 72 6.06 -28.13 2.91
N SER A 73 7.12 -28.59 3.58
CA SER A 73 6.99 -29.04 4.97
C SER A 73 6.65 -27.87 5.91
N ARG A 74 6.09 -28.20 7.09
CA ARG A 74 5.78 -27.18 8.12
C ARG A 74 7.03 -26.45 8.59
N GLU A 75 8.14 -27.18 8.80
CA GLU A 75 9.43 -26.61 9.20
C GLU A 75 9.98 -25.64 8.13
N LEU A 76 9.72 -25.95 6.86
CA LEU A 76 10.12 -25.07 5.77
C LEU A 76 9.22 -23.85 5.68
N MET A 77 7.92 -23.98 5.94
CA MET A 77 6.98 -22.88 6.06
C MET A 77 7.40 -21.90 7.18
N GLU A 78 7.71 -22.41 8.37
CA GLU A 78 8.22 -21.62 9.50
C GLU A 78 9.55 -20.92 9.18
N TYR A 79 10.42 -21.56 8.41
CA TYR A 79 11.69 -20.96 7.98
C TYR A 79 11.52 -19.82 6.98
N VAL A 80 10.52 -19.89 6.09
CA VAL A 80 10.31 -18.93 5.00
C VAL A 80 9.41 -17.77 5.41
N SER A 81 8.37 -18.06 6.18
CA SER A 81 7.39 -17.07 6.61
C SER A 81 8.02 -16.01 7.51
N PRO A 82 7.66 -14.73 7.33
CA PRO A 82 8.05 -13.67 8.24
C PRO A 82 7.22 -13.66 9.54
N MET A 83 6.31 -14.63 9.71
CA MET A 83 5.37 -14.71 10.82
C MET A 83 5.84 -15.70 11.88
N GLU A 84 5.62 -15.37 13.16
CA GLU A 84 5.87 -16.29 14.28
C GLU A 84 4.98 -17.53 14.22
N ALA A 85 3.73 -17.36 13.77
CA ALA A 85 2.78 -18.46 13.59
C ALA A 85 2.22 -18.40 12.14
N PRO A 86 2.90 -19.04 11.17
CA PRO A 86 2.45 -19.09 9.79
C PRO A 86 1.10 -19.80 9.63
N GLN A 87 0.24 -19.26 8.76
CA GLN A 87 -1.07 -19.85 8.47
C GLN A 87 -1.01 -20.99 7.43
N GLY A 88 0.17 -21.45 7.06
CA GLY A 88 0.38 -22.57 6.14
C GLY A 88 0.25 -22.21 4.65
N ALA A 89 0.16 -20.93 4.28
CA ALA A 89 0.16 -20.49 2.90
C ALA A 89 1.01 -19.25 2.71
N LEU A 90 1.89 -19.29 1.71
CA LEU A 90 2.66 -18.17 1.16
C LEU A 90 2.37 -18.09 -0.33
N PHE A 91 2.40 -16.91 -0.90
CA PHE A 91 2.14 -16.77 -2.34
C PHE A 91 2.97 -15.68 -3.00
N VAL A 92 3.18 -15.81 -4.30
CA VAL A 92 3.94 -14.88 -5.13
C VAL A 92 3.03 -14.32 -6.21
N CYS A 93 3.06 -12.99 -6.34
CA CYS A 93 2.31 -12.24 -7.33
C CYS A 93 3.24 -11.41 -8.20
N ALA A 94 2.87 -11.17 -9.46
CA ALA A 94 3.49 -10.14 -10.27
C ALA A 94 3.17 -8.74 -9.72
N LEU A 95 4.14 -7.83 -9.76
CA LEU A 95 3.86 -6.41 -9.53
C LEU A 95 2.94 -5.86 -10.63
N PRO A 96 2.14 -4.84 -10.33
CA PRO A 96 1.31 -4.21 -11.35
C PRO A 96 2.19 -3.48 -12.38
N GLU A 97 1.70 -3.39 -13.59
CA GLU A 97 2.34 -2.54 -14.60
C GLU A 97 2.29 -1.06 -14.18
N LYS A 98 3.40 -0.36 -14.41
CA LYS A 98 3.44 1.09 -14.15
C LYS A 98 2.56 1.79 -15.18
N LYS A 99 1.52 2.48 -14.70
CA LYS A 99 0.61 3.29 -15.55
C LYS A 99 0.96 4.76 -15.42
N THR A 100 0.76 5.51 -16.50
CA THR A 100 0.84 6.97 -16.46
C THR A 100 -0.21 7.51 -15.51
N LEU A 101 0.18 8.43 -14.63
CA LEU A 101 -0.73 9.08 -13.70
C LEU A 101 -1.76 9.93 -14.45
N THR A 102 -3.02 9.72 -14.14
CA THR A 102 -4.11 10.60 -14.55
C THR A 102 -4.71 11.21 -13.30
N ALA A 103 -4.51 12.51 -13.14
CA ALA A 103 -5.07 13.23 -12.01
C ALA A 103 -6.59 13.35 -12.13
N ARG A 104 -7.26 13.21 -11.01
CA ARG A 104 -8.72 13.39 -10.90
C ARG A 104 -9.06 14.01 -9.54
N PRO A 105 -10.16 14.77 -9.45
CA PRO A 105 -10.67 15.23 -8.17
C PRO A 105 -10.92 14.07 -7.21
N GLY A 106 -10.81 14.32 -5.92
CA GLY A 106 -11.08 13.34 -4.88
C GLY A 106 -10.00 12.25 -4.76
N MET A 107 -8.74 12.51 -5.17
CA MET A 107 -7.62 11.58 -4.92
C MET A 107 -6.78 12.03 -3.72
N VAL A 108 -6.16 11.07 -3.04
CA VAL A 108 -5.21 11.34 -1.95
C VAL A 108 -3.78 11.04 -2.38
N LEU A 109 -2.87 11.93 -2.00
CA LEU A 109 -1.44 11.85 -2.25
C LEU A 109 -0.73 11.66 -0.91
N LEU A 110 0.09 10.64 -0.79
CA LEU A 110 0.82 10.32 0.44
C LEU A 110 2.29 10.69 0.25
N ASP A 111 2.79 11.60 1.08
CA ASP A 111 4.16 12.11 1.02
C ASP A 111 4.99 11.59 2.19
N GLY A 112 5.92 10.65 1.91
CA GLY A 112 6.86 10.16 2.90
C GLY A 112 6.26 9.32 4.03
N ILE A 113 5.15 8.63 3.83
CA ILE A 113 4.56 7.72 4.82
C ILE A 113 5.46 6.47 4.94
N GLN A 114 6.36 6.48 5.92
CA GLN A 114 7.42 5.47 6.06
C GLN A 114 6.99 4.23 6.85
N ASP A 115 6.07 4.36 7.79
CA ASP A 115 5.60 3.22 8.58
C ASP A 115 4.69 2.30 7.75
N PRO A 116 5.03 1.00 7.62
CA PRO A 116 4.22 0.07 6.83
C PRO A 116 2.82 -0.18 7.39
N GLY A 117 2.65 -0.07 8.71
CA GLY A 117 1.37 -0.21 9.38
C GLY A 117 0.44 0.94 9.03
N ASN A 118 0.95 2.17 9.10
CA ASN A 118 0.21 3.37 8.73
C ASN A 118 -0.15 3.34 7.24
N LEU A 119 0.81 3.05 6.36
CA LEU A 119 0.54 2.95 4.93
C LEU A 119 -0.54 1.91 4.63
N GLY A 120 -0.42 0.71 5.19
CA GLY A 120 -1.41 -0.35 5.00
C GLY A 120 -2.81 0.03 5.51
N THR A 121 -2.88 0.70 6.66
CA THR A 121 -4.14 1.21 7.23
C THR A 121 -4.77 2.28 6.34
N ILE A 122 -3.97 3.20 5.82
CA ILE A 122 -4.45 4.23 4.88
C ILE A 122 -5.00 3.58 3.60
N LEU A 123 -4.26 2.64 3.01
CA LEU A 123 -4.71 1.93 1.81
C LEU A 123 -6.03 1.18 2.04
N ARG A 124 -6.18 0.54 3.21
CA ARG A 124 -7.43 -0.13 3.59
C ARG A 124 -8.60 0.85 3.73
N THR A 125 -8.38 2.01 4.34
CA THR A 125 -9.41 3.02 4.51
C THR A 125 -9.79 3.65 3.16
N ALA A 126 -8.80 3.95 2.32
CA ALA A 126 -9.02 4.49 0.99
C ALA A 126 -9.78 3.52 0.09
N ASP A 127 -9.47 2.21 0.16
CA ASP A 127 -10.21 1.15 -0.53
C ASP A 127 -11.69 1.11 -0.10
N ALA A 128 -11.95 1.14 1.21
CA ALA A 128 -13.31 1.14 1.75
C ALA A 128 -14.13 2.38 1.34
N MET A 129 -13.45 3.48 1.06
CA MET A 129 -14.06 4.75 0.64
C MET A 129 -13.96 5.00 -0.86
N GLU A 130 -13.41 4.06 -1.63
CA GLU A 130 -13.22 4.18 -3.09
C GLU A 130 -12.44 5.46 -3.47
N VAL A 131 -11.42 5.82 -2.67
CA VAL A 131 -10.54 6.97 -2.92
C VAL A 131 -9.24 6.49 -3.57
N PRO A 132 -8.86 7.05 -4.73
CA PRO A 132 -7.59 6.71 -5.35
C PRO A 132 -6.41 7.22 -4.54
N VAL A 133 -5.37 6.38 -4.45
CA VAL A 133 -4.15 6.68 -3.69
C VAL A 133 -2.95 6.80 -4.62
N VAL A 134 -2.19 7.86 -4.46
CA VAL A 134 -0.89 8.05 -5.09
C VAL A 134 0.18 8.15 -4.00
N LEU A 135 1.21 7.33 -4.13
CA LEU A 135 2.38 7.34 -3.25
C LEU A 135 3.48 8.18 -3.88
N LEU A 136 3.88 9.23 -3.20
CA LEU A 136 5.04 10.03 -3.54
C LEU A 136 6.32 9.37 -2.99
N GLU A 137 7.46 9.97 -3.29
CA GLU A 137 8.75 9.50 -2.82
C GLU A 137 8.80 9.43 -1.29
N GLY A 138 9.62 8.53 -0.77
CA GLY A 138 9.81 8.35 0.66
C GLY A 138 8.77 7.46 1.34
N CYS A 139 7.69 7.06 0.67
CA CYS A 139 6.72 6.10 1.22
C CYS A 139 7.29 4.68 1.33
N ALA A 140 6.79 3.94 2.32
CA ALA A 140 7.03 2.51 2.44
C ALA A 140 6.59 1.79 1.15
N ASP A 141 7.22 0.64 0.88
CA ASP A 141 6.87 -0.18 -0.28
C ASP A 141 5.49 -0.82 -0.11
N PRO A 142 4.50 -0.48 -0.96
CA PRO A 142 3.13 -0.98 -0.84
C PRO A 142 3.03 -2.51 -1.01
N TYR A 143 4.04 -3.13 -1.64
CA TYR A 143 4.11 -4.58 -1.86
C TYR A 143 5.04 -5.30 -0.90
N SER A 144 5.53 -4.64 0.16
CA SER A 144 6.17 -5.33 1.27
C SER A 144 5.14 -6.18 2.02
N HIS A 145 5.55 -7.36 2.52
CA HIS A 145 4.65 -8.24 3.28
C HIS A 145 3.96 -7.51 4.45
N LYS A 146 4.63 -6.53 5.06
CA LYS A 146 4.08 -5.74 6.17
C LYS A 146 2.92 -4.85 5.72
N VAL A 147 3.06 -4.15 4.59
CA VAL A 147 1.99 -3.28 4.05
C VAL A 147 0.84 -4.13 3.51
N VAL A 148 1.12 -5.18 2.73
CA VAL A 148 0.09 -6.09 2.21
C VAL A 148 -0.76 -6.64 3.34
N ARG A 149 -0.12 -7.06 4.44
CA ARG A 149 -0.81 -7.55 5.63
C ARG A 149 -1.63 -6.47 6.33
N ALA A 150 -1.04 -5.32 6.60
CA ALA A 150 -1.72 -4.20 7.28
C ALA A 150 -2.92 -3.68 6.47
N SER A 151 -2.84 -3.74 5.14
CA SER A 151 -3.94 -3.37 4.24
C SER A 151 -5.09 -4.37 4.22
N MET A 152 -4.93 -5.57 4.82
CA MET A 152 -5.92 -6.65 4.75
C MET A 152 -6.37 -6.99 3.32
N GLY A 153 -5.42 -6.93 2.35
CA GLY A 153 -5.68 -7.21 0.94
C GLY A 153 -6.23 -6.04 0.13
N ALA A 154 -6.39 -4.85 0.70
CA ALA A 154 -6.85 -3.68 -0.04
C ALA A 154 -5.94 -3.35 -1.24
N VAL A 155 -4.63 -3.62 -1.15
CA VAL A 155 -3.68 -3.43 -2.26
C VAL A 155 -4.02 -4.24 -3.52
N PHE A 156 -4.80 -5.31 -3.39
CA PHE A 156 -5.24 -6.12 -4.53
C PHE A 156 -6.46 -5.53 -5.25
N ARG A 157 -7.24 -4.69 -4.57
CA ARG A 157 -8.45 -4.02 -5.10
C ARG A 157 -8.16 -2.60 -5.54
N THR A 158 -7.57 -1.82 -4.65
CA THR A 158 -7.17 -0.44 -4.92
C THR A 158 -5.66 -0.38 -5.06
N VAL A 159 -5.18 -0.54 -6.30
CA VAL A 159 -3.75 -0.51 -6.61
C VAL A 159 -3.22 0.91 -6.45
N PRO A 160 -2.35 1.20 -5.45
CA PRO A 160 -1.79 2.53 -5.30
C PRO A 160 -0.83 2.83 -6.46
N GLN A 161 -0.94 4.03 -7.04
CA GLN A 161 0.01 4.50 -8.03
C GLN A 161 1.25 5.07 -7.33
N GLN A 162 2.43 4.84 -7.89
CA GLN A 162 3.67 5.46 -7.43
C GLN A 162 4.10 6.50 -8.44
N SER A 163 4.38 7.72 -8.00
CA SER A 163 4.71 8.83 -8.88
C SER A 163 5.66 9.81 -8.18
N THR A 164 6.38 10.59 -8.96
CA THR A 164 7.15 11.73 -8.45
C THR A 164 6.22 12.92 -8.22
N TRP A 165 6.66 13.88 -7.38
CA TRP A 165 5.89 15.11 -7.21
C TRP A 165 5.73 15.88 -8.52
N GLN A 166 6.76 15.93 -9.35
CA GLN A 166 6.71 16.59 -10.65
C GLN A 166 5.63 15.97 -11.56
N GLU A 167 5.58 14.64 -11.69
CA GLU A 167 4.54 13.96 -12.49
C GLU A 167 3.12 14.25 -11.98
N VAL A 168 2.94 14.31 -10.66
CA VAL A 168 1.65 14.68 -10.04
C VAL A 168 1.27 16.12 -10.37
N GLN A 169 2.20 17.04 -10.23
CA GLN A 169 1.99 18.46 -10.49
C GLN A 169 1.57 18.72 -11.95
N GLU A 170 2.29 18.10 -12.90
CA GLU A 170 1.96 18.17 -14.32
C GLU A 170 0.57 17.56 -14.62
N ALA A 171 0.26 16.41 -14.03
CA ALA A 171 -1.04 15.76 -14.20
C ALA A 171 -2.19 16.58 -13.64
N CYS A 172 -2.02 17.15 -12.42
CA CYS A 172 -3.03 18.00 -11.79
C CYS A 172 -3.26 19.29 -12.57
N GLN A 173 -2.18 19.94 -13.04
CA GLN A 173 -2.28 21.15 -13.88
C GLN A 173 -3.03 20.87 -15.19
N LYS A 174 -2.68 19.77 -15.87
CA LYS A 174 -3.36 19.35 -17.11
C LYS A 174 -4.84 19.04 -16.93
N ALA A 175 -5.20 18.47 -15.80
CA ALA A 175 -6.58 18.08 -15.48
C ALA A 175 -7.38 19.22 -14.82
N GLY A 176 -6.76 20.35 -14.46
CA GLY A 176 -7.41 21.42 -13.72
C GLY A 176 -7.79 21.04 -12.28
N VAL A 177 -7.10 20.07 -11.68
CA VAL A 177 -7.36 19.60 -10.31
C VAL A 177 -6.53 20.41 -9.32
N PRO A 178 -7.14 21.18 -8.41
CA PRO A 178 -6.39 21.92 -7.41
C PRO A 178 -5.77 20.95 -6.37
N VAL A 179 -4.58 21.29 -5.89
CA VAL A 179 -3.87 20.54 -4.86
C VAL A 179 -4.00 21.27 -3.52
N ALA A 180 -4.48 20.55 -2.51
CA ALA A 180 -4.45 20.98 -1.12
C ALA A 180 -3.46 20.12 -0.32
N VAL A 181 -2.89 20.68 0.74
CA VAL A 181 -1.96 19.97 1.63
C VAL A 181 -2.43 20.05 3.07
N THR A 182 -2.24 18.97 3.82
CA THR A 182 -2.42 19.02 5.27
C THR A 182 -1.20 19.65 5.92
N ALA A 183 -1.39 20.74 6.70
CA ALA A 183 -0.31 21.47 7.33
C ALA A 183 -0.71 22.05 8.68
N LEU A 184 0.23 22.15 9.61
CA LEU A 184 0.11 22.84 10.88
C LEU A 184 0.63 24.27 10.70
N SER A 185 -0.12 25.13 10.01
CA SER A 185 0.27 26.50 9.75
C SER A 185 -0.84 27.48 10.12
N ALA A 186 -0.47 28.73 10.43
CA ALA A 186 -1.43 29.81 10.73
C ALA A 186 -2.33 30.18 9.53
N LYS A 187 -1.96 29.76 8.32
CA LYS A 187 -2.72 30.01 7.09
C LYS A 187 -3.69 28.87 6.76
N ALA A 188 -3.53 27.72 7.41
CA ALA A 188 -4.32 26.53 7.12
C ALA A 188 -5.79 26.74 7.51
N LYS A 189 -6.67 26.37 6.60
CA LYS A 189 -8.12 26.40 6.82
C LYS A 189 -8.60 25.06 7.40
N ASP A 190 -9.62 25.13 8.24
CA ASP A 190 -10.30 23.92 8.74
C ASP A 190 -10.78 23.06 7.57
N ILE A 191 -10.42 21.77 7.56
CA ILE A 191 -10.78 20.84 6.47
C ILE A 191 -12.28 20.78 6.23
N ARG A 192 -13.10 21.02 7.26
CA ARG A 192 -14.57 21.04 7.18
C ARG A 192 -15.14 22.20 6.35
N GLN A 193 -14.32 23.22 6.07
CA GLN A 193 -14.70 24.42 5.33
C GLN A 193 -14.29 24.35 3.84
N ALA A 194 -13.66 23.26 3.40
CA ALA A 194 -13.22 23.05 2.03
C ALA A 194 -13.98 21.88 1.39
N ASP A 195 -14.26 22.00 0.09
CA ASP A 195 -14.78 20.86 -0.68
C ASP A 195 -13.62 20.00 -1.16
N LEU A 196 -13.26 19.01 -0.33
CA LEU A 196 -12.16 18.10 -0.60
C LEU A 196 -12.46 17.13 -1.76
N SER A 197 -13.73 16.92 -2.11
CA SER A 197 -14.13 16.07 -3.22
C SER A 197 -13.64 16.58 -4.58
N GLN A 198 -13.36 17.89 -4.67
CA GLN A 198 -12.89 18.56 -5.89
C GLN A 198 -11.37 18.73 -5.95
N MET A 199 -10.63 18.25 -4.94
CA MET A 199 -9.19 18.48 -4.81
C MET A 199 -8.40 17.15 -4.82
N ALA A 200 -7.11 17.25 -5.13
CA ALA A 200 -6.12 16.28 -4.74
C ALA A 200 -5.52 16.70 -3.39
N VAL A 201 -5.59 15.82 -2.37
CA VAL A 201 -5.16 16.18 -1.02
C VAL A 201 -3.87 15.46 -0.64
N VAL A 202 -2.82 16.22 -0.30
CA VAL A 202 -1.53 15.68 0.15
C VAL A 202 -1.53 15.51 1.67
N ILE A 203 -1.12 14.33 2.12
CA ILE A 203 -0.94 13.98 3.53
C ILE A 203 0.53 13.62 3.73
N GLY A 204 1.21 14.31 4.65
CA GLY A 204 2.62 14.09 4.96
C GLY A 204 2.86 13.07 6.06
N SER A 205 4.15 12.80 6.31
CA SER A 205 4.60 11.91 7.39
C SER A 205 4.40 12.54 8.77
N GLU A 206 4.39 11.69 9.83
CA GLU A 206 4.22 12.13 11.22
C GLU A 206 5.34 13.05 11.71
N GLY A 207 6.57 12.81 11.26
CA GLY A 207 7.74 13.52 11.78
C GLY A 207 8.10 14.79 11.02
N GLN A 208 7.90 14.80 9.71
CA GLN A 208 8.35 15.90 8.85
C GLN A 208 7.17 16.65 8.19
N GLY A 209 5.96 16.11 8.27
CA GLY A 209 4.82 16.66 7.55
C GLY A 209 4.97 16.49 6.03
N VAL A 210 4.39 17.42 5.28
CA VAL A 210 4.50 17.51 3.82
C VAL A 210 5.78 18.24 3.44
N ARG A 211 6.52 17.75 2.44
CA ARG A 211 7.76 18.38 1.93
C ARG A 211 7.54 19.85 1.54
N GLN A 212 8.55 20.68 1.78
CA GLN A 212 8.48 22.14 1.57
C GLN A 212 8.15 22.51 0.12
N GLU A 213 8.68 21.78 -0.86
CA GLU A 213 8.39 22.02 -2.27
C GLU A 213 6.90 21.84 -2.64
N ILE A 214 6.24 20.87 -1.98
CA ILE A 214 4.82 20.60 -2.16
C ILE A 214 3.99 21.68 -1.48
N LEU A 215 4.35 22.06 -0.23
CA LEU A 215 3.71 23.14 0.51
C LEU A 215 3.71 24.46 -0.27
N GLN A 216 4.84 24.82 -0.90
CA GLN A 216 4.98 26.08 -1.65
C GLN A 216 4.17 26.12 -2.93
N SER A 217 3.87 24.98 -3.52
CA SER A 217 3.14 24.87 -4.80
C SER A 217 1.66 24.53 -4.65
N ALA A 218 1.20 24.22 -3.43
CA ALA A 218 -0.20 23.90 -3.16
C ALA A 218 -1.09 25.18 -3.23
N GLN A 219 -2.32 24.98 -3.68
CA GLN A 219 -3.33 26.04 -3.76
C GLN A 219 -4.04 26.30 -2.43
N ALA A 220 -4.03 25.32 -1.52
CA ALA A 220 -4.64 25.44 -0.20
C ALA A 220 -3.86 24.66 0.86
N GLU A 221 -3.77 25.23 2.05
CA GLU A 221 -3.31 24.56 3.26
C GLU A 221 -4.52 24.25 4.14
N LEU A 222 -4.60 23.02 4.63
CA LEU A 222 -5.73 22.49 5.39
C LEU A 222 -5.24 21.98 6.76
N ILE A 223 -6.06 22.18 7.78
CA ILE A 223 -5.78 21.70 9.12
C ILE A 223 -6.95 20.87 9.64
N ILE A 224 -6.64 19.76 10.29
CA ILE A 224 -7.57 19.02 11.14
C ILE A 224 -7.55 19.75 12.49
N PRO A 225 -8.65 20.39 12.94
CA PRO A 225 -8.66 21.08 14.23
C PRO A 225 -8.39 20.10 15.37
N MET A 226 -7.44 20.46 16.20
CA MET A 226 -7.00 19.68 17.36
C MET A 226 -6.89 20.57 18.60
N ASN A 227 -6.80 19.93 19.77
CA ASN A 227 -6.43 20.60 20.99
C ASN A 227 -5.00 21.18 20.88
N GLU A 228 -4.77 22.40 21.31
CA GLU A 228 -3.47 23.09 21.27
C GLU A 228 -2.33 22.33 22.00
N LYS A 229 -2.68 21.43 22.92
CA LYS A 229 -1.73 20.57 23.62
C LYS A 229 -1.28 19.35 22.81
N CYS A 230 -1.92 19.10 21.67
CA CYS A 230 -1.63 17.98 20.79
C CYS A 230 -0.78 18.46 19.62
N GLU A 231 0.43 17.92 19.49
CA GLU A 231 1.36 18.32 18.43
C GLU A 231 0.99 17.75 17.07
N SER A 232 0.46 16.52 17.02
CA SER A 232 0.08 15.84 15.78
C SER A 232 -0.85 14.67 16.02
N LEU A 233 -1.48 14.17 14.96
CA LEU A 233 -2.17 12.89 14.91
C LEU A 233 -1.27 11.85 14.25
N ASN A 234 -1.50 10.57 14.57
CA ASN A 234 -0.96 9.48 13.77
C ASN A 234 -1.39 9.64 12.30
N ALA A 235 -0.47 9.39 11.34
CA ALA A 235 -0.73 9.64 9.92
C ALA A 235 -1.93 8.84 9.38
N ALA A 236 -2.15 7.60 9.82
CA ALA A 236 -3.31 6.83 9.38
C ALA A 236 -4.62 7.38 9.94
N VAL A 237 -4.61 7.93 11.16
CA VAL A 237 -5.76 8.62 11.75
C VAL A 237 -6.06 9.90 11.00
N ALA A 238 -5.05 10.74 10.76
CA ALA A 238 -5.19 11.97 9.99
C ALA A 238 -5.74 11.68 8.58
N ALA A 239 -5.16 10.69 7.90
CA ALA A 239 -5.62 10.26 6.58
C ALA A 239 -7.08 9.78 6.62
N THR A 240 -7.48 9.03 7.64
CA THR A 240 -8.88 8.58 7.79
C THR A 240 -9.86 9.74 7.89
N ILE A 241 -9.51 10.79 8.65
CA ILE A 241 -10.34 11.99 8.77
C ILE A 241 -10.44 12.72 7.43
N VAL A 242 -9.32 12.90 6.73
CA VAL A 242 -9.30 13.52 5.39
C VAL A 242 -10.14 12.72 4.40
N LEU A 243 -9.94 11.39 4.33
CA LEU A 243 -10.70 10.51 3.44
C LEU A 243 -12.20 10.55 3.72
N TRP A 244 -12.60 10.66 4.99
CA TRP A 244 -14.00 10.80 5.39
C TRP A 244 -14.58 12.14 4.90
N GLU A 245 -13.87 13.25 5.08
CA GLU A 245 -14.31 14.57 4.61
C GLU A 245 -14.40 14.63 3.07
N MET A 246 -13.52 13.90 2.35
CA MET A 246 -13.57 13.82 0.88
C MET A 246 -14.83 13.13 0.33
N LYS A 247 -15.57 12.40 1.16
CA LYS A 247 -16.76 11.63 0.76
C LYS A 247 -18.09 12.24 1.22
N LYS A 248 -18.02 13.40 1.87
CA LYS A 248 -19.22 14.19 2.18
C LYS A 248 -19.74 14.90 0.93
#